data_94e1343be4aec82d53c61e33cddae8f3
#
_entry.id   94e1343be4aec82d53c61e33cddae8f3
#
_cell.length_a   1.000
_cell.length_b   1.000
_cell.length_c   1.000
_cell.angle_alpha   90.00
_cell.angle_beta   90.00
_cell.angle_gamma   90.00
#
_symmetry.space_group_name_H-M   'P 1'
#
loop_
_entity.id
_entity.type
_entity.pdbx_description
1 polymer ?
#
loop_
_entity_poly.entity_id
_entity_poly.type
_entity_poly.pdbx_seq_one_letter_code
_entity_poly.pdbx_strand_id
1 'polypeptide(L)'
;MAYATMEDLKARLDWELDEDEARIAGGALEDASDLAAHYGREWSEDSAPRLVRTLVLKSATRYMKNPDGYTQSRAGDETLAWNDAAGENAGTVYFSDEEIKLLRSLAGKQPGIYSVPLTAYKTKLRHRDAGGRVPVDYGGDTFPLYGDEVSPW
;
A
#
# COMPACT_ATOMS: atom_id res chain seq x y z
N MET A 1 10.77 11.76 -9.79
CA MET A 1 11.82 12.00 -8.75
C MET A 1 12.24 10.66 -8.17
N ALA A 2 13.53 10.32 -8.24
CA ALA A 2 13.99 9.00 -7.82
C ALA A 2 14.31 8.97 -6.31
N TYR A 3 13.76 8.01 -5.57
CA TYR A 3 14.06 7.81 -4.14
C TYR A 3 15.41 7.13 -3.89
N ALA A 4 16.09 6.67 -4.95
CA ALA A 4 17.37 5.99 -4.87
C ALA A 4 18.30 6.51 -5.97
N THR A 5 19.60 6.43 -5.72
CA THR A 5 20.61 6.93 -6.65
C THR A 5 21.09 5.86 -7.62
N MET A 6 21.64 6.29 -8.76
CA MET A 6 22.27 5.39 -9.72
C MET A 6 23.47 4.65 -9.10
N GLU A 7 24.19 5.29 -8.19
CA GLU A 7 25.34 4.69 -7.50
C GLU A 7 24.90 3.52 -6.59
N ASP A 8 23.77 3.71 -5.88
CA ASP A 8 23.19 2.66 -5.05
C ASP A 8 22.71 1.46 -5.89
N LEU A 9 22.23 1.71 -7.10
CA LEU A 9 21.82 0.65 -8.03
C LEU A 9 23.04 -0.10 -8.57
N LYS A 10 24.07 0.63 -9.05
CA LYS A 10 25.32 0.03 -9.51
C LYS A 10 25.97 -0.86 -8.47
N ALA A 11 25.92 -0.46 -7.20
CA ALA A 11 26.46 -1.26 -6.08
C ALA A 11 25.71 -2.61 -5.86
N ARG A 12 24.55 -2.79 -6.48
CA ARG A 12 23.73 -4.02 -6.37
C ARG A 12 23.77 -4.91 -7.61
N LEU A 13 24.34 -4.38 -8.68
CA LEU A 13 24.56 -5.13 -9.90
C LEU A 13 25.95 -5.78 -9.86
N ASP A 14 26.05 -6.93 -10.47
CA ASP A 14 27.29 -7.73 -10.55
C ASP A 14 28.06 -7.51 -11.86
N TRP A 15 27.65 -6.50 -12.65
CA TRP A 15 28.31 -6.02 -13.87
C TRP A 15 28.38 -4.51 -13.93
N GLU A 16 29.25 -3.98 -14.77
CA GLU A 16 29.33 -2.55 -15.07
C GLU A 16 28.31 -2.19 -16.15
N LEU A 17 27.54 -1.14 -15.91
CA LEU A 17 26.54 -0.65 -16.87
C LEU A 17 27.22 0.15 -17.98
N ASP A 18 26.86 -0.16 -19.23
CA ASP A 18 27.18 0.70 -20.36
C ASP A 18 26.29 1.96 -20.41
N GLU A 19 26.47 2.84 -21.41
CA GLU A 19 25.72 4.10 -21.52
C GLU A 19 24.21 3.83 -21.75
N ASP A 20 23.86 2.83 -22.55
CA ASP A 20 22.46 2.49 -22.82
C ASP A 20 21.79 1.85 -21.62
N GLU A 21 22.49 0.93 -20.97
CA GLU A 21 22.01 0.31 -19.72
C GLU A 21 21.88 1.33 -18.60
N ALA A 22 22.79 2.32 -18.49
CA ALA A 22 22.69 3.38 -17.50
C ALA A 22 21.48 4.28 -17.76
N ARG A 23 21.14 4.56 -19.02
CA ARG A 23 19.94 5.30 -19.40
C ARG A 23 18.67 4.52 -19.03
N ILE A 24 18.62 3.22 -19.32
CA ILE A 24 17.52 2.33 -18.97
C ILE A 24 17.36 2.22 -17.45
N ALA A 25 18.48 2.08 -16.74
CA ALA A 25 18.51 2.00 -15.28
C ALA A 25 17.98 3.29 -14.62
N GLY A 26 18.27 4.45 -15.22
CA GLY A 26 17.70 5.73 -14.79
C GLY A 26 16.18 5.74 -14.87
N GLY A 27 15.63 5.33 -16.01
CA GLY A 27 14.18 5.18 -16.21
C GLY A 27 13.57 4.19 -15.21
N ALA A 28 14.20 3.05 -15.02
CA ALA A 28 13.72 2.05 -14.06
C ALA A 28 13.68 2.55 -12.60
N LEU A 29 14.63 3.41 -12.20
CA LEU A 29 14.62 4.04 -10.88
C LEU A 29 13.49 5.06 -10.74
N GLU A 30 13.19 5.82 -11.79
CA GLU A 30 12.08 6.77 -11.81
C GLU A 30 10.76 6.03 -11.75
N ASP A 31 10.54 5.04 -12.62
CA ASP A 31 9.32 4.22 -12.64
C ASP A 31 9.07 3.52 -11.29
N ALA A 32 10.12 2.93 -10.71
CA ALA A 32 10.01 2.29 -9.39
C ALA A 32 9.68 3.30 -8.29
N SER A 33 10.18 4.52 -8.39
CA SER A 33 9.91 5.57 -7.41
C SER A 33 8.46 6.08 -7.53
N ASP A 34 7.96 6.26 -8.75
CA ASP A 34 6.58 6.67 -9.01
C ASP A 34 5.58 5.59 -8.57
N LEU A 35 5.88 4.32 -8.81
CA LEU A 35 5.10 3.21 -8.29
C LEU A 35 5.12 3.16 -6.75
N ALA A 36 6.27 3.43 -6.13
CA ALA A 36 6.37 3.48 -4.66
C ALA A 36 5.55 4.64 -4.08
N ALA A 37 5.52 5.80 -4.73
CA ALA A 37 4.67 6.93 -4.37
C ALA A 37 3.19 6.59 -4.54
N HIS A 38 2.82 5.92 -5.62
CA HIS A 38 1.45 5.50 -5.90
C HIS A 38 0.89 4.54 -4.83
N TYR A 39 1.62 3.47 -4.54
CA TYR A 39 1.18 2.47 -3.54
C TYR A 39 1.31 2.96 -2.10
N GLY A 40 2.32 3.78 -1.84
CA GLY A 40 2.58 4.38 -0.54
C GLY A 40 2.01 5.80 -0.45
N ARG A 41 2.90 6.74 -0.37
CA ARG A 41 2.63 8.19 -0.43
C ARG A 41 3.82 8.86 -1.10
N GLU A 42 3.66 10.09 -1.49
CA GLU A 42 4.79 10.93 -1.88
C GLU A 42 5.66 11.24 -0.66
N TRP A 43 6.93 10.88 -0.74
CA TRP A 43 7.97 11.29 0.20
C TRP A 43 8.87 12.31 -0.51
N SER A 44 9.46 13.23 0.23
CA SER A 44 10.57 14.00 -0.33
C SER A 44 11.82 13.12 -0.37
N GLU A 45 12.73 13.37 -1.31
CA GLU A 45 13.96 12.59 -1.50
C GLU A 45 14.74 12.41 -0.20
N ASP A 46 14.86 13.49 0.59
CA ASP A 46 15.58 13.46 1.86
C ASP A 46 14.86 12.73 2.98
N SER A 47 13.53 12.70 2.94
CA SER A 47 12.69 12.12 4.01
C SER A 47 12.17 10.73 3.69
N ALA A 48 12.47 10.18 2.52
CA ALA A 48 12.04 8.84 2.15
C ALA A 48 12.62 7.80 3.13
N PRO A 49 11.77 6.97 3.75
CA PRO A 49 12.25 5.92 4.64
C PRO A 49 13.25 5.00 3.95
N ARG A 50 14.28 4.58 4.68
CA ARG A 50 15.31 3.67 4.12
C ARG A 50 14.71 2.42 3.47
N LEU A 51 13.60 1.92 4.01
CA LEU A 51 12.93 0.75 3.44
C LEU A 51 12.31 1.06 2.07
N VAL A 52 11.77 2.26 1.83
CA VAL A 52 11.27 2.67 0.51
C VAL A 52 12.40 2.66 -0.50
N ARG A 53 13.55 3.26 -0.17
CA ARG A 53 14.76 3.23 -1.02
C ARG A 53 15.19 1.79 -1.34
N THR A 54 15.16 0.92 -0.33
CA THR A 54 15.50 -0.50 -0.51
C THR A 54 14.55 -1.21 -1.46
N LEU A 55 13.24 -0.95 -1.37
CA LEU A 55 12.23 -1.55 -2.24
C LEU A 55 12.36 -1.04 -3.69
N VAL A 56 12.57 0.25 -3.87
CA VAL A 56 12.83 0.87 -5.19
C VAL A 56 14.06 0.23 -5.85
N LEU A 57 15.17 0.15 -5.13
CA LEU A 57 16.39 -0.47 -5.63
C LEU A 57 16.20 -1.95 -5.96
N LYS A 58 15.43 -2.69 -5.15
CA LYS A 58 15.13 -4.11 -5.39
C LYS A 58 14.31 -4.28 -6.67
N SER A 59 13.30 -3.44 -6.89
CA SER A 59 12.48 -3.46 -8.10
C SER A 59 13.30 -3.11 -9.34
N ALA A 60 14.08 -2.03 -9.30
CA ALA A 60 14.96 -1.63 -10.40
C ALA A 60 16.02 -2.69 -10.71
N THR A 61 16.67 -3.29 -9.69
CA THR A 61 17.63 -4.38 -9.88
C THR A 61 16.99 -5.60 -10.54
N ARG A 62 15.76 -5.94 -10.16
CA ARG A 62 15.00 -7.05 -10.75
C ARG A 62 14.74 -6.80 -12.23
N TYR A 63 14.31 -5.60 -12.58
CA TYR A 63 14.10 -5.18 -13.96
C TYR A 63 15.39 -5.24 -14.77
N MET A 64 16.49 -4.68 -14.25
CA MET A 64 17.79 -4.68 -14.95
C MET A 64 18.36 -6.06 -15.22
N LYS A 65 18.03 -7.06 -14.40
CA LYS A 65 18.44 -8.47 -14.64
C LYS A 65 17.67 -9.15 -15.76
N ASN A 66 16.49 -8.67 -16.10
CA ASN A 66 15.64 -9.26 -17.14
C ASN A 66 14.69 -8.22 -17.76
N PRO A 67 15.23 -7.21 -18.46
CA PRO A 67 14.40 -6.15 -19.02
C PRO A 67 13.48 -6.63 -20.15
N ASP A 68 13.87 -7.70 -20.85
CA ASP A 68 13.07 -8.28 -21.94
C ASP A 68 11.98 -9.25 -21.45
N GLY A 69 11.95 -9.55 -20.15
CA GLY A 69 10.94 -10.44 -19.57
C GLY A 69 11.08 -11.90 -19.97
N TYR A 70 12.28 -12.36 -20.28
CA TYR A 70 12.50 -13.76 -20.61
C TYR A 70 12.18 -14.65 -19.40
N THR A 71 11.35 -15.66 -19.63
CA THR A 71 11.09 -16.70 -18.62
C THR A 71 12.11 -17.84 -18.70
N GLN A 72 12.64 -18.09 -19.89
CA GLN A 72 13.59 -19.15 -20.13
C GLN A 72 14.48 -18.82 -21.34
N SER A 73 15.77 -19.06 -21.23
CA SER A 73 16.71 -19.01 -22.33
C SER A 73 17.43 -20.36 -22.45
N ARG A 74 17.55 -20.87 -23.67
CA ARG A 74 18.24 -22.12 -23.95
C ARG A 74 19.37 -21.90 -24.93
N ALA A 75 20.57 -22.30 -24.53
CA ALA A 75 21.75 -22.29 -25.39
C ALA A 75 22.38 -23.70 -25.40
N GLY A 76 22.09 -24.48 -26.46
CA GLY A 76 22.52 -25.88 -26.55
C GLY A 76 21.85 -26.74 -25.47
N ASP A 77 22.67 -27.37 -24.63
CA ASP A 77 22.21 -28.21 -23.52
C ASP A 77 21.96 -27.43 -22.21
N GLU A 78 22.34 -26.15 -22.16
CA GLU A 78 22.14 -25.30 -21.00
C GLU A 78 20.81 -24.58 -21.09
N THR A 79 20.07 -24.61 -19.98
CA THR A 79 18.81 -23.90 -19.84
C THR A 79 18.88 -22.97 -18.62
N LEU A 80 18.74 -21.68 -18.84
CA LEU A 80 18.57 -20.68 -17.81
C LEU A 80 17.07 -20.37 -17.64
N ALA A 81 16.57 -20.49 -16.41
CA ALA A 81 15.19 -20.14 -16.09
C ALA A 81 15.18 -19.01 -15.06
N TRP A 82 14.38 -17.99 -15.31
CA TRP A 82 14.15 -16.87 -14.38
C TRP A 82 12.85 -17.10 -13.64
N ASN A 83 12.92 -17.40 -12.36
CA ASN A 83 11.74 -17.65 -11.53
C ASN A 83 10.94 -16.36 -11.23
N ASP A 84 11.60 -15.20 -11.26
CA ASP A 84 10.97 -13.91 -10.96
C ASP A 84 10.18 -13.32 -12.14
N ALA A 85 10.31 -13.91 -13.32
CA ALA A 85 9.69 -13.41 -14.55
C ALA A 85 8.38 -14.14 -14.93
N ALA A 86 7.85 -14.99 -14.06
CA ALA A 86 6.61 -15.71 -14.33
C ALA A 86 5.40 -14.79 -14.11
N GLY A 87 4.76 -14.35 -15.18
CA GLY A 87 3.49 -13.66 -15.12
C GLY A 87 3.40 -12.35 -15.89
N GLU A 88 2.35 -11.58 -15.62
CA GLU A 88 2.03 -10.31 -16.29
C GLU A 88 3.08 -9.21 -16.11
N ASN A 89 3.96 -9.35 -15.12
CA ASN A 89 4.97 -8.35 -14.77
C ASN A 89 6.36 -8.60 -15.40
N ALA A 90 6.50 -9.61 -16.24
CA ALA A 90 7.76 -9.91 -16.92
C ALA A 90 8.20 -8.72 -17.78
N GLY A 91 9.46 -8.29 -17.67
CA GLY A 91 9.99 -7.16 -18.43
C GLY A 91 9.43 -5.79 -18.01
N THR A 92 8.81 -5.68 -16.83
CA THR A 92 8.33 -4.41 -16.30
C THR A 92 8.89 -4.14 -14.90
N VAL A 93 8.91 -2.86 -14.54
CA VAL A 93 9.19 -2.46 -13.15
C VAL A 93 7.95 -2.74 -12.31
N TYR A 94 8.06 -3.56 -11.27
CA TYR A 94 6.91 -3.91 -10.42
C TYR A 94 7.30 -4.14 -8.96
N PHE A 95 6.30 -4.09 -8.09
CA PHE A 95 6.41 -4.54 -6.70
C PHE A 95 5.56 -5.79 -6.48
N SER A 96 6.06 -6.73 -5.70
CA SER A 96 5.25 -7.87 -5.26
C SER A 96 4.15 -7.43 -4.30
N ASP A 97 3.11 -8.26 -4.13
CA ASP A 97 2.02 -7.97 -3.20
C ASP A 97 2.49 -7.70 -1.77
N GLU A 98 3.55 -8.39 -1.33
CA GLU A 98 4.16 -8.17 -0.02
C GLU A 98 4.85 -6.81 0.05
N GLU A 99 5.59 -6.43 -0.99
CA GLU A 99 6.25 -5.13 -1.10
C GLU A 99 5.23 -3.99 -1.13
N ILE A 100 4.11 -4.18 -1.83
CA ILE A 100 2.98 -3.23 -1.85
C ILE A 100 2.36 -3.09 -0.46
N LYS A 101 2.16 -4.19 0.27
CA LYS A 101 1.66 -4.14 1.66
C LYS A 101 2.61 -3.37 2.57
N LEU A 102 3.93 -3.55 2.41
CA LEU A 102 4.92 -2.79 3.16
C LEU A 102 4.87 -1.30 2.83
N LEU A 103 4.78 -0.92 1.55
CA LEU A 103 4.66 0.48 1.13
C LEU A 103 3.40 1.14 1.71
N ARG A 104 2.25 0.45 1.68
CA ARG A 104 1.00 0.92 2.28
C ARG A 104 1.11 1.08 3.80
N SER A 105 1.77 0.15 4.45
CA SER A 105 2.04 0.20 5.90
C SER A 105 2.88 1.42 6.27
N LEU A 106 3.96 1.69 5.53
CA LEU A 106 4.82 2.85 5.73
C LEU A 106 4.11 4.18 5.46
N ALA A 107 3.13 4.19 4.57
CA ALA A 107 2.29 5.35 4.29
C ALA A 107 1.17 5.57 5.33
N GLY A 108 1.01 4.65 6.28
CA GLY A 108 -0.13 4.65 7.20
C GLY A 108 -1.46 4.22 6.56
N LYS A 109 -1.42 3.70 5.33
CA LYS A 109 -2.59 3.20 4.57
C LYS A 109 -2.86 1.72 4.90
N GLN A 110 -2.86 1.36 6.17
CA GLN A 110 -3.23 -0.01 6.55
C GLN A 110 -4.74 -0.20 6.35
N PRO A 111 -5.19 -1.36 5.86
CA PRO A 111 -6.58 -1.72 5.92
C PRO A 111 -6.95 -1.84 7.41
N GLY A 112 -7.55 -0.79 7.94
CA GLY A 112 -8.06 -0.80 9.30
C GLY A 112 -9.32 -1.66 9.40
N ILE A 113 -9.58 -2.19 10.57
CA ILE A 113 -10.90 -2.72 10.90
C ILE A 113 -11.81 -1.50 10.99
N TYR A 114 -12.66 -1.32 10.00
CA TYR A 114 -13.68 -0.28 10.05
C TYR A 114 -14.84 -0.80 10.89
N SER A 115 -15.05 -0.23 12.08
CA SER A 115 -16.32 -0.39 12.76
C SER A 115 -17.35 0.47 12.05
N VAL A 116 -18.28 -0.15 11.36
CA VAL A 116 -19.46 0.55 10.86
C VAL A 116 -20.40 0.72 12.05
N PRO A 117 -20.68 1.95 12.51
CA PRO A 117 -21.70 2.13 13.53
C PRO A 117 -23.04 1.69 12.95
N LEU A 118 -23.56 0.56 13.42
CA LEU A 118 -24.90 0.11 13.13
C LEU A 118 -25.89 0.99 13.91
N THR A 119 -26.10 2.20 13.42
CA THR A 119 -27.22 3.01 13.89
C THR A 119 -28.42 2.60 13.05
N ALA A 120 -29.34 1.84 13.63
CA ALA A 120 -30.59 1.41 12.99
C ALA A 120 -31.45 2.60 12.55
N TYR A 121 -31.22 3.78 13.16
CA TYR A 121 -31.91 5.01 12.84
C TYR A 121 -30.92 6.17 12.78
N LYS A 122 -31.00 6.98 11.72
CA LYS A 122 -30.38 8.31 11.66
C LYS A 122 -31.11 9.27 12.63
N THR A 123 -31.17 8.93 13.87
CA THR A 123 -31.56 9.90 14.88
C THR A 123 -30.37 10.81 15.05
N LYS A 124 -30.45 12.06 14.58
CA LYS A 124 -29.64 13.10 15.20
C LYS A 124 -29.81 12.91 16.69
N LEU A 125 -28.74 12.53 17.37
CA LEU A 125 -28.71 12.58 18.82
C LEU A 125 -28.99 14.04 19.19
N ARG A 126 -30.27 14.39 19.31
CA ARG A 126 -30.65 15.54 20.08
C ARG A 126 -30.05 15.28 21.44
N HIS A 127 -29.35 16.27 21.95
CA HIS A 127 -28.88 16.31 23.32
C HIS A 127 -29.98 15.67 24.17
N ARG A 128 -29.71 14.49 24.68
CA ARG A 128 -30.63 13.84 25.60
C ARG A 128 -30.67 14.69 26.84
N ASP A 129 -31.76 15.35 27.03
CA ASP A 129 -32.14 15.68 28.38
C ASP A 129 -32.12 14.37 29.17
N ALA A 130 -31.50 14.40 30.35
CA ALA A 130 -31.17 13.23 31.16
C ALA A 130 -32.42 12.54 31.70
N GLY A 131 -33.38 12.23 30.92
CA GLY A 131 -34.58 11.47 31.18
C GLY A 131 -35.03 10.84 29.89
N GLY A 132 -34.40 9.71 29.55
CA GLY A 132 -34.75 9.00 28.34
C GLY A 132 -36.14 8.42 28.43
N ARG A 133 -37.06 8.91 27.61
CA ARG A 133 -38.42 8.35 27.46
C ARG A 133 -38.55 7.68 26.10
N VAL A 134 -39.21 6.55 26.07
CA VAL A 134 -39.52 5.86 24.82
C VAL A 134 -40.83 6.44 24.28
N PRO A 135 -40.82 7.02 23.05
CA PRO A 135 -42.05 7.47 22.44
C PRO A 135 -42.91 6.23 22.05
N VAL A 136 -44.19 6.29 22.31
CA VAL A 136 -45.17 5.29 21.86
C VAL A 136 -45.99 5.89 20.71
N ASP A 137 -46.00 5.19 19.56
CA ASP A 137 -46.60 5.68 18.32
C ASP A 137 -48.11 5.84 18.31
N TYR A 138 -48.81 5.47 19.39
CA TYR A 138 -50.28 5.45 19.44
C TYR A 138 -50.89 6.35 20.48
N GLY A 139 -50.27 7.47 20.77
CA GLY A 139 -50.86 8.50 21.66
C GLY A 139 -50.94 8.10 23.13
N GLY A 140 -50.21 7.08 23.52
CA GLY A 140 -50.03 6.72 24.92
C GLY A 140 -48.93 7.52 25.61
N ASP A 141 -48.93 7.52 26.94
CA ASP A 141 -47.88 8.12 27.72
C ASP A 141 -46.56 7.44 27.49
N THR A 142 -45.48 8.27 27.36
CA THR A 142 -44.11 7.77 27.21
C THR A 142 -43.65 7.09 28.49
N PHE A 143 -42.99 5.90 28.36
CA PHE A 143 -42.38 5.32 29.57
C PHE A 143 -40.96 5.82 29.77
N PRO A 144 -40.52 5.92 31.06
CA PRO A 144 -39.13 6.20 31.37
C PRO A 144 -38.25 5.03 30.95
N LEU A 145 -37.08 5.33 30.34
CA LEU A 145 -36.01 4.36 30.20
C LEU A 145 -35.38 4.12 31.57
N TYR A 146 -34.74 2.97 31.72
CA TYR A 146 -34.04 2.53 32.92
C TYR A 146 -33.34 3.66 33.67
N GLY A 147 -33.65 3.84 34.92
CA GLY A 147 -32.97 4.74 35.84
C GLY A 147 -33.69 6.04 36.16
N ASP A 148 -34.79 6.36 35.49
CA ASP A 148 -35.64 7.44 35.96
C ASP A 148 -36.46 6.97 37.17
N GLU A 149 -36.35 7.74 38.24
CA GLU A 149 -36.93 7.49 39.55
C GLU A 149 -38.36 6.95 39.43
N VAL A 150 -38.49 5.65 39.57
CA VAL A 150 -39.75 5.09 40.05
C VAL A 150 -39.75 5.38 41.54
N SER A 151 -40.49 6.38 41.94
CA SER A 151 -40.74 6.61 43.36
C SER A 151 -41.15 5.28 43.99
N PRO A 152 -40.46 4.84 45.03
CA PRO A 152 -40.94 3.68 45.77
C PRO A 152 -42.29 4.07 46.37
N TRP A 153 -43.23 3.26 46.17
CA TRP A 153 -44.58 3.30 46.76
C TRP A 153 -44.53 3.69 48.22
#